data_285814f4d67c6ac02462cc1866c24272
#
_entry.id   285814f4d67c6ac02462cc1866c24272
#
_cell.length_a   1.000
_cell.length_b   1.000
_cell.length_c   1.000
_cell.angle_alpha   90.00
_cell.angle_beta   90.00
_cell.angle_gamma   90.00
#
_symmetry.space_group_name_H-M   'P 1'
#
loop_
_entity.id
_entity.type
_entity.pdbx_description
1 polymer ?
#
loop_
_entity_poly.entity_id
_entity_poly.type
_entity_poly.pdbx_seq_one_letter_code
_entity_poly.pdbx_strand_id
1 'polypeptide(L)'
;GIRATAKDLHGATIELKFPSVGATENILTAAVLANGVTVIDNAAREPEIVDLCNMLVDMGANIAGIGTDRLSITGVKPNQLHSTDHEVVNDRVQAATYISAVAVTRGDVFVRGARAEHMEMLINRFSEMGVGITPQQDGLHVTCQDRLRAIDFATLPYPGIATDYKPLLVGMLAVSDGTGIATENLYPGRFRYVDELMKLGADVRIDGHHAVVRGVEQLVGAPVNAPDIRAGAALVVAGLVATGQTIVSDIHHIDRGYDDLVGRLAGLGARITRRS
;
A
#
# COMPACT_ATOMS: atom_id res chain seq x y z
N GLY A 1 20.03 19.76 7.39
CA GLY A 1 20.38 18.51 6.67
C GLY A 1 21.27 17.63 7.54
N ILE A 2 21.22 16.32 7.30
CA ILE A 2 22.10 15.33 7.95
C ILE A 2 23.26 15.07 7.00
N ARG A 3 24.51 15.12 7.50
CA ARG A 3 25.71 14.73 6.77
C ARG A 3 26.30 13.48 7.44
N ALA A 4 26.37 12.38 6.68
CA ALA A 4 27.04 11.16 7.10
C ALA A 4 28.33 10.98 6.30
N THR A 5 29.38 10.48 6.95
CA THR A 5 30.67 10.21 6.29
C THR A 5 31.18 8.86 6.79
N ALA A 6 31.48 7.96 5.87
CA ALA A 6 32.14 6.69 6.15
C ALA A 6 33.38 6.58 5.26
N LYS A 7 34.53 6.21 5.83
CA LYS A 7 35.76 5.94 5.08
C LYS A 7 35.65 4.57 4.38
N ASP A 8 35.21 3.57 5.14
CA ASP A 8 34.96 2.20 4.65
C ASP A 8 33.71 1.66 5.33
N LEU A 9 32.81 1.07 4.54
CA LEU A 9 31.66 0.34 5.05
C LEU A 9 32.10 -1.06 5.48
N HIS A 10 31.67 -1.49 6.67
CA HIS A 10 31.94 -2.82 7.19
C HIS A 10 30.68 -3.48 7.73
N GLY A 11 30.68 -4.81 7.77
CA GLY A 11 29.58 -5.60 8.30
C GLY A 11 29.27 -5.31 9.76
N ALA A 12 28.00 -5.38 10.12
CA ALA A 12 27.50 -5.14 11.46
C ALA A 12 26.22 -5.94 11.72
N THR A 13 25.91 -6.20 12.99
CA THR A 13 24.58 -6.68 13.38
C THR A 13 23.70 -5.48 13.73
N ILE A 14 22.59 -5.35 13.05
CA ILE A 14 21.65 -4.23 13.17
C ILE A 14 20.29 -4.79 13.54
N GLU A 15 19.80 -4.46 14.72
CA GLU A 15 18.44 -4.81 15.17
C GLU A 15 17.51 -3.63 14.91
N LEU A 16 16.48 -3.83 14.09
CA LEU A 16 15.45 -2.83 13.84
C LEU A 16 14.40 -2.88 14.95
N LYS A 17 14.13 -1.76 15.60
CA LYS A 17 13.04 -1.65 16.60
C LYS A 17 11.66 -1.93 16.01
N PHE A 18 11.54 -1.73 14.71
CA PHE A 18 10.34 -1.94 13.92
C PHE A 18 10.76 -2.46 12.53
N PRO A 19 10.05 -3.44 11.93
CA PRO A 19 10.38 -3.97 10.60
C PRO A 19 10.07 -2.94 9.51
N SER A 20 10.90 -1.91 9.41
CA SER A 20 10.76 -0.82 8.46
C SER A 20 11.27 -1.23 7.09
N VAL A 21 10.41 -1.14 6.07
CA VAL A 21 10.75 -1.38 4.65
C VAL A 21 11.92 -0.49 4.24
N GLY A 22 11.78 0.83 4.37
CA GLY A 22 12.81 1.76 3.94
C GLY A 22 14.14 1.61 4.69
N ALA A 23 14.13 1.25 5.98
CA ALA A 23 15.37 0.96 6.72
C ALA A 23 16.01 -0.33 6.19
N THR A 24 15.23 -1.39 5.99
CA THR A 24 15.71 -2.68 5.46
C THR A 24 16.32 -2.49 4.07
N GLU A 25 15.65 -1.80 3.15
CA GLU A 25 16.16 -1.51 1.79
C GLU A 25 17.49 -0.75 1.82
N ASN A 26 17.57 0.33 2.60
CA ASN A 26 18.78 1.14 2.68
C ASN A 26 19.97 0.38 3.28
N ILE A 27 19.75 -0.39 4.35
CA ILE A 27 20.81 -1.20 4.97
C ILE A 27 21.21 -2.34 4.01
N LEU A 28 20.25 -3.04 3.41
CA LEU A 28 20.49 -4.12 2.47
C LEU A 28 21.38 -3.67 1.30
N THR A 29 21.00 -2.57 0.63
CA THR A 29 21.75 -2.05 -0.53
C THR A 29 23.15 -1.58 -0.14
N ALA A 30 23.33 -0.97 1.02
CA ALA A 30 24.66 -0.58 1.52
C ALA A 30 25.49 -1.80 1.91
N ALA A 31 24.87 -2.82 2.52
CA ALA A 31 25.55 -4.01 3.02
C ALA A 31 26.13 -4.90 1.91
N VAL A 32 25.52 -4.90 0.72
CA VAL A 32 26.02 -5.65 -0.45
C VAL A 32 27.48 -5.30 -0.79
N LEU A 33 27.91 -4.07 -0.54
CA LEU A 33 29.28 -3.61 -0.79
C LEU A 33 30.11 -3.36 0.48
N ALA A 34 29.59 -3.68 1.66
CA ALA A 34 30.30 -3.55 2.91
C ALA A 34 31.28 -4.71 3.12
N ASN A 35 32.45 -4.42 3.71
CA ASN A 35 33.44 -5.47 4.03
C ASN A 35 32.94 -6.36 5.17
N GLY A 36 32.84 -7.68 4.95
CA GLY A 36 32.40 -8.65 5.95
C GLY A 36 30.90 -8.99 5.87
N VAL A 37 30.30 -9.36 6.99
CA VAL A 37 28.90 -9.81 7.06
C VAL A 37 28.05 -8.78 7.82
N THR A 38 26.95 -8.35 7.20
CA THR A 38 25.89 -7.57 7.86
C THR A 38 24.71 -8.46 8.17
N VAL A 39 24.22 -8.41 9.40
CA VAL A 39 22.98 -9.08 9.80
C VAL A 39 21.94 -8.02 10.12
N ILE A 40 20.75 -8.15 9.55
CA ILE A 40 19.59 -7.33 9.87
C ILE A 40 18.62 -8.20 10.64
N ASP A 41 18.44 -7.94 11.92
CA ASP A 41 17.44 -8.57 12.77
C ASP A 41 16.17 -7.72 12.77
N ASN A 42 15.00 -8.36 12.80
CA ASN A 42 13.68 -7.76 12.63
C ASN A 42 13.55 -6.98 11.31
N ALA A 43 14.09 -7.56 10.22
CA ALA A 43 13.98 -7.03 8.87
C ALA A 43 12.52 -7.04 8.38
N ALA A 44 12.19 -6.12 7.49
CA ALA A 44 10.92 -6.14 6.76
C ALA A 44 10.85 -7.38 5.85
N ARG A 45 9.64 -7.94 5.70
CA ARG A 45 9.40 -9.20 4.95
C ARG A 45 8.42 -9.03 3.80
N GLU A 46 8.08 -7.80 3.48
CA GLU A 46 7.18 -7.45 2.39
C GLU A 46 7.66 -8.03 1.06
N PRO A 47 6.73 -8.36 0.14
CA PRO A 47 7.08 -8.92 -1.18
C PRO A 47 8.13 -8.09 -1.94
N GLU A 48 8.08 -6.76 -1.82
CA GLU A 48 9.04 -5.84 -2.42
C GLU A 48 10.46 -5.98 -1.83
N ILE A 49 10.60 -6.39 -0.57
CA ILE A 49 11.91 -6.70 0.03
C ILE A 49 12.46 -8.01 -0.52
N VAL A 50 11.59 -9.01 -0.65
CA VAL A 50 11.96 -10.31 -1.25
C VAL A 50 12.40 -10.11 -2.71
N ASP A 51 11.67 -9.31 -3.45
CA ASP A 51 11.95 -8.95 -4.84
C ASP A 51 13.31 -8.25 -4.99
N LEU A 52 13.57 -7.22 -4.17
CA LEU A 52 14.86 -6.54 -4.13
C LEU A 52 16.02 -7.50 -3.79
N CYS A 53 15.83 -8.39 -2.79
CA CYS A 53 16.84 -9.38 -2.44
C CYS A 53 17.15 -10.31 -3.63
N ASN A 54 16.12 -10.81 -4.32
CA ASN A 54 16.28 -11.68 -5.47
C ASN A 54 17.02 -10.97 -6.62
N MET A 55 16.62 -9.73 -6.94
CA MET A 55 17.32 -8.92 -7.94
C MET A 55 18.82 -8.76 -7.59
N LEU A 56 19.12 -8.44 -6.34
CA LEU A 56 20.52 -8.30 -5.91
C LEU A 56 21.30 -9.61 -5.96
N VAL A 57 20.67 -10.73 -5.64
CA VAL A 57 21.27 -12.07 -5.78
C VAL A 57 21.54 -12.39 -7.25
N ASP A 58 20.60 -12.11 -8.13
CA ASP A 58 20.78 -12.27 -9.57
C ASP A 58 21.89 -11.38 -10.12
N MET A 59 22.16 -10.25 -9.48
CA MET A 59 23.31 -9.38 -9.78
C MET A 59 24.64 -9.90 -9.22
N GLY A 60 24.64 -10.94 -8.37
CA GLY A 60 25.85 -11.52 -7.77
C GLY A 60 26.05 -11.21 -6.28
N ALA A 61 25.05 -10.60 -5.61
CA ALA A 61 25.11 -10.41 -4.16
C ALA A 61 24.93 -11.73 -3.40
N ASN A 62 25.47 -11.81 -2.19
CA ASN A 62 25.34 -12.97 -1.33
C ASN A 62 24.44 -12.63 -0.14
N ILE A 63 23.17 -13.06 -0.23
CA ILE A 63 22.10 -12.77 0.73
C ILE A 63 21.46 -14.08 1.17
N ALA A 64 21.33 -14.27 2.47
CA ALA A 64 20.63 -15.39 3.09
C ALA A 64 19.48 -14.90 3.98
N GLY A 65 18.47 -15.77 4.20
CA GLY A 65 17.30 -15.45 5.03
C GLY A 65 16.22 -14.64 4.30
N ILE A 66 16.22 -14.59 2.98
CA ILE A 66 15.22 -13.89 2.16
C ILE A 66 13.80 -14.32 2.54
N GLY A 67 12.92 -13.34 2.79
CA GLY A 67 11.53 -13.57 3.22
C GLY A 67 11.36 -13.87 4.71
N THR A 68 12.45 -13.89 5.48
CA THR A 68 12.42 -14.02 6.94
C THR A 68 12.69 -12.67 7.63
N ASP A 69 12.50 -12.62 8.93
CA ASP A 69 12.80 -11.45 9.76
C ASP A 69 14.30 -11.26 10.05
N ARG A 70 15.15 -12.16 9.53
CA ARG A 70 16.59 -12.10 9.69
C ARG A 70 17.29 -12.25 8.35
N LEU A 71 17.89 -11.16 7.86
CA LEU A 71 18.71 -11.15 6.66
C LEU A 71 20.20 -11.19 7.02
N SER A 72 20.97 -11.97 6.29
CA SER A 72 22.42 -12.02 6.40
C SER A 72 23.05 -11.73 5.04
N ILE A 73 23.79 -10.64 4.94
CA ILE A 73 24.39 -10.14 3.72
C ILE A 73 25.92 -10.25 3.84
N THR A 74 26.54 -11.07 3.00
CA THR A 74 28.01 -11.09 2.88
C THR A 74 28.42 -10.12 1.79
N GLY A 75 29.16 -9.09 2.15
CA GLY A 75 29.60 -8.09 1.19
C GLY A 75 30.47 -8.64 0.08
N VAL A 76 30.28 -8.12 -1.11
CA VAL A 76 31.02 -8.52 -2.33
C VAL A 76 31.80 -7.31 -2.87
N LYS A 77 32.82 -7.58 -3.68
CA LYS A 77 33.56 -6.51 -4.36
C LYS A 77 32.71 -5.96 -5.53
N PRO A 78 32.81 -4.65 -5.85
CA PRO A 78 32.05 -4.05 -6.95
C PRO A 78 32.17 -4.79 -8.28
N ASN A 79 33.33 -5.37 -8.59
CA ASN A 79 33.57 -6.14 -9.81
C ASN A 79 32.98 -7.56 -9.83
N GLN A 80 32.36 -8.00 -8.73
CA GLN A 80 31.61 -9.25 -8.65
C GLN A 80 30.13 -9.07 -8.97
N LEU A 81 29.65 -7.82 -8.95
CA LEU A 81 28.29 -7.50 -9.38
C LEU A 81 28.24 -7.35 -10.90
N HIS A 82 27.15 -7.80 -11.49
CA HIS A 82 26.89 -7.73 -12.93
C HIS A 82 25.45 -7.27 -13.20
N SER A 83 25.19 -6.88 -14.44
CA SER A 83 23.83 -6.54 -14.87
C SER A 83 22.95 -7.80 -14.89
N THR A 84 21.67 -7.60 -14.62
CA THR A 84 20.64 -8.63 -14.74
C THR A 84 19.38 -8.05 -15.38
N ASP A 85 18.61 -8.91 -16.03
CA ASP A 85 17.23 -8.57 -16.40
C ASP A 85 16.32 -9.06 -15.26
N HIS A 86 15.56 -8.11 -14.69
CA HIS A 86 14.68 -8.40 -13.57
C HIS A 86 13.30 -7.79 -13.80
N GLU A 87 12.27 -8.60 -13.66
CA GLU A 87 10.88 -8.14 -13.67
C GLU A 87 10.44 -7.83 -12.26
N VAL A 88 10.22 -6.54 -11.98
CA VAL A 88 9.81 -6.06 -10.66
C VAL A 88 8.42 -6.60 -10.30
N VAL A 89 8.26 -7.06 -9.07
CA VAL A 89 6.98 -7.54 -8.57
C VAL A 89 5.87 -6.48 -8.68
N ASN A 90 4.66 -6.91 -9.03
CA ASN A 90 3.52 -6.00 -9.16
C ASN A 90 3.15 -5.35 -7.82
N ASP A 91 2.81 -4.05 -7.86
CA ASP A 91 2.45 -3.26 -6.69
C ASP A 91 1.10 -3.71 -6.10
N ARG A 92 1.17 -4.40 -4.95
CA ARG A 92 0.01 -4.87 -4.20
C ARG A 92 -0.87 -3.73 -3.68
N VAL A 93 -0.34 -2.52 -3.46
CA VAL A 93 -1.11 -1.37 -2.99
C VAL A 93 -1.89 -0.74 -4.13
N GLN A 94 -1.32 -0.70 -5.34
CA GLN A 94 -2.08 -0.35 -6.54
C GLN A 94 -3.22 -1.35 -6.78
N ALA A 95 -2.94 -2.66 -6.68
CA ALA A 95 -3.98 -3.69 -6.80
C ALA A 95 -5.12 -3.46 -5.79
N ALA A 96 -4.80 -3.21 -4.52
CA ALA A 96 -5.78 -2.89 -3.48
C ALA A 96 -6.63 -1.65 -3.82
N THR A 97 -6.05 -0.65 -4.48
CA THR A 97 -6.77 0.56 -4.90
C THR A 97 -7.83 0.23 -5.95
N TYR A 98 -7.50 -0.59 -6.96
CA TYR A 98 -8.49 -1.03 -7.95
C TYR A 98 -9.55 -1.94 -7.35
N ILE A 99 -9.17 -2.86 -6.44
CA ILE A 99 -10.13 -3.70 -5.69
C ILE A 99 -11.10 -2.81 -4.90
N SER A 100 -10.60 -1.77 -4.22
CA SER A 100 -11.44 -0.83 -3.48
C SER A 100 -12.38 -0.04 -4.39
N ALA A 101 -11.90 0.38 -5.58
CA ALA A 101 -12.75 1.06 -6.57
C ALA A 101 -13.88 0.15 -7.07
N VAL A 102 -13.58 -1.12 -7.40
CA VAL A 102 -14.58 -2.13 -7.76
C VAL A 102 -15.59 -2.32 -6.64
N ALA A 103 -15.12 -2.44 -5.40
CA ALA A 103 -15.94 -2.69 -4.24
C ALA A 103 -16.98 -1.56 -4.00
N VAL A 104 -16.54 -0.31 -3.98
CA VAL A 104 -17.45 0.82 -3.72
C VAL A 104 -18.40 1.11 -4.89
N THR A 105 -17.97 0.83 -6.13
CA THR A 105 -18.80 1.04 -7.34
C THR A 105 -19.68 -0.17 -7.71
N ARG A 106 -19.57 -1.27 -6.96
CA ARG A 106 -20.28 -2.53 -7.23
C ARG A 106 -19.98 -3.09 -8.62
N GLY A 107 -18.70 -3.13 -8.95
CA GLY A 107 -18.18 -3.53 -10.25
C GLY A 107 -17.86 -5.02 -10.35
N ASP A 108 -17.36 -5.37 -11.54
CA ASP A 108 -16.85 -6.70 -11.90
C ASP A 108 -15.62 -6.49 -12.78
N VAL A 109 -14.41 -6.79 -12.27
CA VAL A 109 -13.14 -6.47 -12.93
C VAL A 109 -12.10 -7.57 -12.69
N PHE A 110 -11.29 -7.84 -13.69
CA PHE A 110 -10.09 -8.64 -13.55
C PHE A 110 -8.87 -7.74 -13.30
N VAL A 111 -8.23 -7.88 -12.13
CA VAL A 111 -7.02 -7.14 -11.76
C VAL A 111 -5.80 -7.99 -12.11
N ARG A 112 -5.22 -7.72 -13.29
CA ARG A 112 -4.08 -8.46 -13.82
C ARG A 112 -2.83 -8.22 -12.98
N GLY A 113 -2.05 -9.29 -12.77
CA GLY A 113 -0.79 -9.26 -12.03
C GLY A 113 -0.93 -9.16 -10.51
N ALA A 114 -2.15 -8.96 -10.00
CA ALA A 114 -2.38 -8.98 -8.55
C ALA A 114 -2.19 -10.40 -8.01
N ARG A 115 -1.48 -10.53 -6.89
CA ARG A 115 -1.17 -11.81 -6.26
C ARG A 115 -1.81 -11.90 -4.88
N ALA A 116 -2.63 -12.94 -4.68
CA ALA A 116 -3.35 -13.15 -3.41
C ALA A 116 -2.39 -13.31 -2.23
N GLU A 117 -1.30 -14.06 -2.44
CA GLU A 117 -0.29 -14.35 -1.42
C GLU A 117 0.44 -13.10 -0.90
N HIS A 118 0.41 -12.00 -1.65
CA HIS A 118 1.01 -10.74 -1.23
C HIS A 118 0.09 -9.89 -0.33
N MET A 119 -1.20 -10.26 -0.22
CA MET A 119 -2.19 -9.47 0.50
C MET A 119 -3.30 -10.30 1.15
N GLU A 120 -2.99 -11.52 1.63
CA GLU A 120 -3.99 -12.46 2.19
C GLU A 120 -4.84 -11.84 3.30
N MET A 121 -4.22 -11.18 4.27
CA MET A 121 -4.95 -10.53 5.37
C MET A 121 -5.90 -9.44 4.88
N LEU A 122 -5.50 -8.68 3.85
CA LEU A 122 -6.34 -7.65 3.25
C LEU A 122 -7.50 -8.27 2.46
N ILE A 123 -7.24 -9.33 1.69
CA ILE A 123 -8.28 -10.07 0.96
C ILE A 123 -9.33 -10.62 1.92
N ASN A 124 -8.92 -11.16 3.07
CA ASN A 124 -9.84 -11.61 4.12
C ASN A 124 -10.74 -10.45 4.60
N ARG A 125 -10.18 -9.25 4.85
CA ARG A 125 -10.96 -8.07 5.23
C ARG A 125 -11.94 -7.64 4.13
N PHE A 126 -11.50 -7.62 2.88
CA PHE A 126 -12.39 -7.33 1.75
C PHE A 126 -13.54 -8.36 1.65
N SER A 127 -13.25 -9.64 1.84
CA SER A 127 -14.26 -10.69 1.82
C SER A 127 -15.28 -10.54 2.95
N GLU A 128 -14.84 -10.16 4.15
CA GLU A 128 -15.74 -9.85 5.28
C GLU A 128 -16.65 -8.65 4.96
N MET A 129 -16.16 -7.67 4.22
CA MET A 129 -16.94 -6.53 3.74
C MET A 129 -17.96 -6.93 2.65
N GLY A 130 -17.84 -8.12 2.05
CA GLY A 130 -18.73 -8.62 1.00
C GLY A 130 -18.15 -8.52 -0.41
N VAL A 131 -16.85 -8.28 -0.56
CA VAL A 131 -16.18 -8.28 -1.86
C VAL A 131 -15.83 -9.72 -2.24
N GLY A 132 -16.26 -10.17 -3.42
CA GLY A 132 -15.87 -11.44 -4.01
C GLY A 132 -14.49 -11.31 -4.67
N ILE A 133 -13.51 -12.11 -4.22
CA ILE A 133 -12.16 -12.13 -4.79
C ILE A 133 -11.79 -13.58 -5.10
N THR A 134 -11.58 -13.87 -6.37
CA THR A 134 -11.21 -15.21 -6.84
C THR A 134 -9.84 -15.17 -7.50
N PRO A 135 -8.81 -15.80 -6.92
CA PRO A 135 -7.51 -15.93 -7.57
C PRO A 135 -7.61 -16.71 -8.88
N GLN A 136 -6.92 -16.22 -9.90
CA GLN A 136 -6.76 -16.84 -11.22
C GLN A 136 -5.27 -16.84 -11.61
N GLN A 137 -4.92 -17.50 -12.70
CA GLN A 137 -3.53 -17.70 -13.12
C GLN A 137 -2.74 -16.38 -13.21
N ASP A 138 -3.33 -15.31 -13.78
CA ASP A 138 -2.63 -14.04 -14.06
C ASP A 138 -3.15 -12.87 -13.23
N GLY A 139 -3.87 -13.12 -12.13
CA GLY A 139 -4.40 -12.04 -11.30
C GLY A 139 -5.59 -12.43 -10.43
N LEU A 140 -6.39 -11.44 -10.08
CA LEU A 140 -7.56 -11.60 -9.23
C LEU A 140 -8.83 -11.16 -9.98
N HIS A 141 -9.83 -12.02 -10.02
CA HIS A 141 -11.17 -11.62 -10.42
C HIS A 141 -11.91 -11.06 -9.20
N VAL A 142 -12.37 -9.82 -9.32
CA VAL A 142 -12.96 -9.04 -8.22
C VAL A 142 -14.37 -8.64 -8.59
N THR A 143 -15.32 -8.97 -7.71
CA THR A 143 -16.74 -8.63 -7.88
C THR A 143 -17.31 -8.05 -6.60
N CYS A 144 -18.24 -7.11 -6.74
CA CYS A 144 -19.06 -6.66 -5.62
C CYS A 144 -20.46 -6.34 -6.18
N GLN A 145 -21.52 -6.83 -5.56
CA GLN A 145 -22.90 -6.61 -6.02
C GLN A 145 -23.70 -5.79 -5.03
N ASP A 146 -23.45 -6.00 -3.75
CA ASP A 146 -24.21 -5.39 -2.67
C ASP A 146 -23.47 -4.23 -2.02
N ARG A 147 -24.16 -3.50 -1.14
CA ARG A 147 -23.54 -2.51 -0.27
C ARG A 147 -22.56 -3.23 0.67
N LEU A 148 -21.38 -2.66 0.83
CA LEU A 148 -20.35 -3.19 1.73
C LEU A 148 -20.85 -3.24 3.17
N ARG A 149 -20.37 -4.21 3.94
CA ARG A 149 -20.56 -4.28 5.38
C ARG A 149 -19.38 -3.63 6.10
N ALA A 150 -19.66 -2.88 7.16
CA ALA A 150 -18.62 -2.33 7.99
C ALA A 150 -17.90 -3.44 8.78
N ILE A 151 -16.60 -3.27 8.97
CA ILE A 151 -15.73 -4.16 9.72
C ILE A 151 -14.77 -3.35 10.59
N ASP A 152 -14.22 -3.98 11.61
CA ASP A 152 -13.08 -3.45 12.36
C ASP A 152 -11.78 -4.00 11.79
N PHE A 153 -10.74 -3.16 11.78
CA PHE A 153 -9.39 -3.60 11.41
C PHE A 153 -8.30 -2.81 12.12
N ALA A 154 -7.11 -3.39 12.20
CA ALA A 154 -5.93 -2.74 12.74
C ALA A 154 -4.76 -2.87 11.77
N THR A 155 -3.96 -1.81 11.67
CA THR A 155 -2.71 -1.88 10.90
C THR A 155 -1.66 -2.66 11.70
N LEU A 156 -0.92 -3.55 11.00
CA LEU A 156 0.11 -4.42 11.55
C LEU A 156 1.23 -4.58 10.51
N PRO A 157 2.46 -4.88 10.96
CA PRO A 157 3.54 -5.26 10.05
C PRO A 157 3.14 -6.43 9.16
N TYR A 158 3.75 -6.53 7.98
CA TYR A 158 3.54 -7.63 7.04
C TYR A 158 3.74 -9.01 7.73
N PRO A 159 2.85 -9.98 7.48
CA PRO A 159 1.77 -10.02 6.49
C PRO A 159 0.44 -9.39 6.94
N GLY A 160 0.44 -8.59 8.01
CA GLY A 160 -0.74 -7.85 8.46
C GLY A 160 -1.19 -6.75 7.49
N ILE A 161 -2.16 -5.96 7.92
CA ILE A 161 -2.68 -4.85 7.12
C ILE A 161 -1.73 -3.67 7.20
N ALA A 162 -1.05 -3.37 6.09
CA ALA A 162 -0.16 -2.22 6.00
C ALA A 162 -0.91 -0.89 6.21
N THR A 163 -0.23 0.08 6.83
CA THR A 163 -0.77 1.45 7.00
C THR A 163 -1.16 2.11 5.66
N ASP A 164 -0.58 1.65 4.54
CA ASP A 164 -0.89 2.15 3.19
C ASP A 164 -2.27 1.71 2.68
N TYR A 165 -2.82 0.61 3.18
CA TYR A 165 -4.18 0.18 2.86
C TYR A 165 -5.26 0.92 3.66
N LYS A 166 -4.88 1.50 4.81
CA LYS A 166 -5.84 2.13 5.72
C LYS A 166 -6.69 3.22 5.06
N PRO A 167 -6.17 4.18 4.27
CA PRO A 167 -7.00 5.19 3.62
C PRO A 167 -8.08 4.59 2.70
N LEU A 168 -7.74 3.52 1.97
CA LEU A 168 -8.68 2.80 1.11
C LEU A 168 -9.79 2.15 1.93
N LEU A 169 -9.42 1.39 2.98
CA LEU A 169 -10.39 0.73 3.86
C LEU A 169 -11.31 1.73 4.58
N VAL A 170 -10.77 2.86 5.07
CA VAL A 170 -11.56 3.93 5.68
C VAL A 170 -12.52 4.57 4.66
N GLY A 171 -12.08 4.79 3.42
CA GLY A 171 -12.95 5.24 2.32
C GLY A 171 -14.08 4.26 2.02
N MET A 172 -13.81 2.95 2.04
CA MET A 172 -14.80 1.90 1.88
C MET A 172 -15.79 1.86 3.05
N LEU A 173 -15.29 1.97 4.30
CA LEU A 173 -16.13 2.05 5.51
C LEU A 173 -17.08 3.23 5.44
N ALA A 174 -16.66 4.37 4.88
CA ALA A 174 -17.48 5.57 4.80
C ALA A 174 -18.79 5.37 4.01
N VAL A 175 -18.86 4.36 3.12
CA VAL A 175 -20.06 4.01 2.33
C VAL A 175 -20.64 2.63 2.69
N SER A 176 -20.07 1.94 3.68
CA SER A 176 -20.53 0.64 4.14
C SER A 176 -21.83 0.73 4.95
N ASP A 177 -22.51 -0.39 5.13
CA ASP A 177 -23.59 -0.52 6.10
C ASP A 177 -23.00 -0.81 7.48
N GLY A 178 -23.37 -0.01 8.48
CA GLY A 178 -22.91 -0.15 9.86
C GLY A 178 -21.79 0.82 10.26
N THR A 179 -21.09 0.48 11.32
CA THR A 179 -19.97 1.25 11.89
C THR A 179 -18.76 0.35 12.03
N GLY A 180 -17.61 0.82 11.59
CA GLY A 180 -16.33 0.12 11.72
C GLY A 180 -15.27 0.98 12.40
N ILE A 181 -14.30 0.33 13.04
CA ILE A 181 -13.18 0.96 13.72
C ILE A 181 -11.87 0.63 12.99
N ALA A 182 -11.18 1.66 12.52
CA ALA A 182 -9.84 1.54 11.95
C ALA A 182 -8.80 1.94 13.00
N THR A 183 -7.95 1.00 13.43
CA THR A 183 -6.90 1.22 14.42
C THR A 183 -5.54 1.35 13.74
N GLU A 184 -4.83 2.46 13.97
CA GLU A 184 -3.50 2.71 13.43
C GLU A 184 -2.41 2.42 14.46
N ASN A 185 -1.73 1.29 14.32
CA ASN A 185 -0.66 0.87 15.23
C ASN A 185 0.75 1.17 14.71
N LEU A 186 0.89 1.44 13.40
CA LEU A 186 2.21 1.54 12.75
C LEU A 186 2.71 2.97 12.62
N TYR A 187 1.81 3.91 12.33
CA TYR A 187 2.18 5.28 12.04
C TYR A 187 1.27 6.28 12.78
N PRO A 188 1.59 6.64 14.02
CA PRO A 188 0.75 7.53 14.82
C PRO A 188 0.39 8.82 14.10
N GLY A 189 -0.88 9.20 14.15
CA GLY A 189 -1.38 10.47 13.58
C GLY A 189 -1.57 10.47 12.06
N ARG A 190 -1.45 9.33 11.36
CA ARG A 190 -1.69 9.24 9.91
C ARG A 190 -3.20 9.24 9.58
N PHE A 191 -3.90 10.33 9.95
CA PHE A 191 -5.34 10.51 9.70
C PHE A 191 -5.67 11.83 8.98
N ARG A 192 -4.69 12.58 8.49
CA ARG A 192 -4.91 13.89 7.83
C ARG A 192 -5.92 13.85 6.67
N TYR A 193 -6.04 12.72 5.99
CA TYR A 193 -6.99 12.55 4.89
C TYR A 193 -8.44 12.45 5.36
N VAL A 194 -8.69 12.21 6.64
CA VAL A 194 -10.04 12.11 7.20
C VAL A 194 -10.78 13.43 7.08
N ASP A 195 -10.10 14.56 7.31
CA ASP A 195 -10.70 15.89 7.13
C ASP A 195 -11.16 16.10 5.69
N GLU A 196 -10.38 15.59 4.71
CA GLU A 196 -10.76 15.66 3.30
C GLU A 196 -11.93 14.71 2.97
N LEU A 197 -11.96 13.53 3.57
CA LEU A 197 -13.06 12.58 3.39
C LEU A 197 -14.36 13.12 4.03
N MET A 198 -14.28 13.84 5.15
CA MET A 198 -15.42 14.49 5.78
C MET A 198 -16.01 15.62 4.92
N LYS A 199 -15.22 16.30 4.08
CA LYS A 199 -15.75 17.24 3.07
C LYS A 199 -16.66 16.57 2.06
N LEU A 200 -16.43 15.27 1.79
CA LEU A 200 -17.32 14.46 0.97
C LEU A 200 -18.57 13.96 1.73
N GLY A 201 -18.75 14.34 2.98
CA GLY A 201 -19.89 13.95 3.80
C GLY A 201 -19.71 12.65 4.59
N ALA A 202 -18.50 12.13 4.71
CA ALA A 202 -18.22 10.95 5.54
C ALA A 202 -18.39 11.27 7.03
N ASP A 203 -18.98 10.33 7.78
CA ASP A 203 -19.13 10.41 9.25
C ASP A 203 -17.98 9.65 9.91
N VAL A 204 -16.91 10.39 10.24
CA VAL A 204 -15.69 9.84 10.85
C VAL A 204 -15.33 10.63 12.10
N ARG A 205 -15.07 9.90 13.19
CA ARG A 205 -14.54 10.47 14.43
C ARG A 205 -13.18 9.86 14.74
N ILE A 206 -12.19 10.70 14.99
CA ILE A 206 -10.86 10.28 15.44
C ILE A 206 -10.81 10.31 16.96
N ASP A 207 -10.31 9.22 17.56
CA ASP A 207 -10.06 9.08 18.98
C ASP A 207 -8.70 8.39 19.19
N GLY A 208 -7.69 9.18 19.54
CA GLY A 208 -6.30 8.73 19.65
C GLY A 208 -5.78 8.13 18.35
N HIS A 209 -5.55 6.84 18.33
CA HIS A 209 -5.08 6.08 17.15
C HIS A 209 -6.21 5.28 16.47
N HIS A 210 -7.45 5.58 16.80
CA HIS A 210 -8.64 4.97 16.22
C HIS A 210 -9.41 5.99 15.35
N ALA A 211 -9.95 5.50 14.23
CA ALA A 211 -10.99 6.18 13.47
C ALA A 211 -12.28 5.36 13.57
N VAL A 212 -13.30 5.91 14.17
CA VAL A 212 -14.66 5.35 14.18
C VAL A 212 -15.38 5.89 12.96
N VAL A 213 -15.75 5.01 12.05
CA VAL A 213 -16.37 5.37 10.76
C VAL A 213 -17.78 4.81 10.74
N ARG A 214 -18.78 5.70 10.69
CA ARG A 214 -20.16 5.32 10.44
C ARG A 214 -20.44 5.46 8.95
N GLY A 215 -20.79 4.38 8.30
CA GLY A 215 -21.09 4.41 6.87
C GLY A 215 -22.35 5.22 6.57
N VAL A 216 -22.24 6.10 5.57
CA VAL A 216 -23.35 6.89 5.06
C VAL A 216 -23.94 6.25 3.79
N GLU A 217 -25.17 6.54 3.46
CA GLU A 217 -25.78 6.02 2.23
C GLU A 217 -25.18 6.64 0.98
N GLN A 218 -24.79 7.92 1.06
CA GLN A 218 -24.32 8.68 -0.08
C GLN A 218 -23.26 9.70 0.34
N LEU A 219 -22.13 9.70 -0.36
CA LEU A 219 -21.16 10.80 -0.33
C LEU A 219 -21.56 11.90 -1.32
N VAL A 220 -21.10 13.11 -1.08
CA VAL A 220 -21.38 14.29 -1.91
C VAL A 220 -20.05 14.85 -2.45
N GLY A 221 -20.03 15.15 -3.74
CA GLY A 221 -18.83 15.68 -4.38
C GLY A 221 -18.44 17.07 -3.82
N ALA A 222 -17.15 17.23 -3.55
CA ALA A 222 -16.57 18.47 -3.02
C ALA A 222 -15.13 18.64 -3.53
N PRO A 223 -14.55 19.85 -3.44
CA PRO A 223 -13.12 20.06 -3.59
C PRO A 223 -12.35 19.46 -2.41
N VAL A 224 -11.35 18.61 -2.70
CA VAL A 224 -10.48 17.95 -1.72
C VAL A 224 -9.03 18.00 -2.18
N ASN A 225 -8.10 17.91 -1.24
CA ASN A 225 -6.67 17.89 -1.53
C ASN A 225 -6.08 16.51 -1.24
N ALA A 226 -5.22 16.01 -2.12
CA ALA A 226 -4.46 14.79 -1.89
C ALA A 226 -3.29 15.08 -0.92
N PRO A 227 -3.33 14.62 0.35
CA PRO A 227 -2.27 14.94 1.30
C PRO A 227 -1.04 14.03 1.14
N ASP A 228 -1.20 12.86 0.55
CA ASP A 228 -0.17 11.88 0.20
C ASP A 228 -0.65 10.95 -0.91
N ILE A 229 0.24 10.03 -1.35
CA ILE A 229 0.00 9.07 -2.43
C ILE A 229 -1.28 8.26 -2.19
N ARG A 230 -1.39 7.62 -1.03
CA ARG A 230 -2.42 6.60 -0.73
C ARG A 230 -3.75 7.25 -0.34
N ALA A 231 -3.65 8.31 0.43
CA ALA A 231 -4.81 9.12 0.79
C ALA A 231 -5.43 9.79 -0.45
N GLY A 232 -4.62 10.33 -1.35
CA GLY A 232 -5.10 10.89 -2.61
C GLY A 232 -5.85 9.86 -3.46
N ALA A 233 -5.30 8.65 -3.62
CA ALA A 233 -5.97 7.56 -4.33
C ALA A 233 -7.29 7.16 -3.66
N ALA A 234 -7.33 7.11 -2.32
CA ALA A 234 -8.57 6.80 -1.58
C ALA A 234 -9.64 7.89 -1.77
N LEU A 235 -9.26 9.17 -1.84
CA LEU A 235 -10.19 10.27 -2.14
C LEU A 235 -10.73 10.18 -3.58
N VAL A 236 -9.90 9.77 -4.55
CA VAL A 236 -10.37 9.47 -5.92
C VAL A 236 -11.40 8.34 -5.88
N VAL A 237 -11.11 7.22 -5.18
CA VAL A 237 -12.03 6.09 -5.04
C VAL A 237 -13.36 6.51 -4.39
N ALA A 238 -13.32 7.30 -3.31
CA ALA A 238 -14.51 7.84 -2.67
C ALA A 238 -15.31 8.77 -3.62
N GLY A 239 -14.60 9.56 -4.43
CA GLY A 239 -15.19 10.43 -5.45
C GLY A 239 -15.97 9.69 -6.54
N LEU A 240 -15.62 8.42 -6.84
CA LEU A 240 -16.32 7.60 -7.85
C LEU A 240 -17.79 7.35 -7.48
N VAL A 241 -18.11 7.35 -6.20
CA VAL A 241 -19.46 7.06 -5.68
C VAL A 241 -20.14 8.28 -5.05
N ALA A 242 -19.48 9.43 -5.05
CA ALA A 242 -20.06 10.68 -4.56
C ALA A 242 -21.05 11.27 -5.58
N THR A 243 -22.16 11.81 -5.10
CA THR A 243 -23.12 12.54 -5.94
C THR A 243 -22.59 13.92 -6.28
N GLY A 244 -22.65 14.31 -7.54
CA GLY A 244 -22.11 15.57 -8.02
C GLY A 244 -20.67 15.45 -8.52
N GLN A 245 -19.86 16.48 -8.32
CA GLN A 245 -18.48 16.53 -8.81
C GLN A 245 -17.49 16.59 -7.66
N THR A 246 -16.55 15.67 -7.62
CA THR A 246 -15.38 15.72 -6.74
C THR A 246 -14.19 16.27 -7.52
N ILE A 247 -13.50 17.26 -6.97
CA ILE A 247 -12.28 17.84 -7.54
C ILE A 247 -11.14 17.49 -6.58
N VAL A 248 -10.19 16.70 -7.05
CA VAL A 248 -9.00 16.33 -6.27
C VAL A 248 -7.83 17.18 -6.73
N SER A 249 -7.28 18.00 -5.83
CA SER A 249 -6.09 18.84 -6.05
C SER A 249 -4.83 18.13 -5.53
N ASP A 250 -3.66 18.72 -5.77
CA ASP A 250 -2.34 18.19 -5.36
C ASP A 250 -2.05 16.77 -5.89
N ILE A 251 -2.54 16.48 -7.09
CA ILE A 251 -2.48 15.16 -7.74
C ILE A 251 -1.04 14.66 -8.00
N HIS A 252 -0.04 15.55 -7.94
CA HIS A 252 1.37 15.17 -8.03
C HIS A 252 1.78 14.14 -6.96
N HIS A 253 1.09 14.11 -5.82
CA HIS A 253 1.25 13.06 -4.82
C HIS A 253 0.80 11.70 -5.34
N ILE A 254 -0.33 11.65 -6.06
CA ILE A 254 -0.88 10.42 -6.65
C ILE A 254 0.04 9.93 -7.78
N ASP A 255 0.47 10.83 -8.66
CA ASP A 255 1.31 10.52 -9.82
C ASP A 255 2.66 9.86 -9.44
N ARG A 256 3.13 10.08 -8.22
CA ARG A 256 4.37 9.44 -7.71
C ARG A 256 4.25 7.93 -7.51
N GLY A 257 3.06 7.39 -7.36
CA GLY A 257 2.84 5.99 -7.05
C GLY A 257 1.79 5.30 -7.93
N TYR A 258 1.19 6.02 -8.87
CA TYR A 258 0.21 5.45 -9.79
C TYR A 258 0.53 5.89 -11.22
N ASP A 259 0.84 4.92 -12.05
CA ASP A 259 0.97 5.13 -13.49
C ASP A 259 -0.44 5.23 -14.10
N ASP A 260 -0.81 6.45 -14.53
CA ASP A 260 -2.07 6.77 -15.19
C ASP A 260 -3.35 6.24 -14.48
N LEU A 261 -3.51 6.54 -13.18
CA LEU A 261 -4.73 6.16 -12.43
C LEU A 261 -6.00 6.63 -13.13
N VAL A 262 -6.00 7.86 -13.67
CA VAL A 262 -7.16 8.46 -14.34
C VAL A 262 -7.53 7.69 -15.61
N GLY A 263 -6.56 7.43 -16.50
CA GLY A 263 -6.81 6.68 -17.74
C GLY A 263 -7.26 5.25 -17.48
N ARG A 264 -6.66 4.57 -16.51
CA ARG A 264 -7.05 3.19 -16.13
C ARG A 264 -8.49 3.14 -15.58
N LEU A 265 -8.87 4.04 -14.67
CA LEU A 265 -10.22 4.11 -14.15
C LEU A 265 -11.24 4.52 -15.23
N ALA A 266 -10.88 5.47 -16.10
CA ALA A 266 -11.74 5.85 -17.24
C ALA A 266 -11.94 4.67 -18.20
N GLY A 267 -10.89 3.89 -18.48
CA GLY A 267 -10.95 2.67 -19.29
C GLY A 267 -11.87 1.59 -18.71
N LEU A 268 -12.07 1.58 -17.39
CA LEU A 268 -13.02 0.73 -16.69
C LEU A 268 -14.45 1.31 -16.62
N GLY A 269 -14.68 2.49 -17.22
CA GLY A 269 -15.99 3.12 -17.29
C GLY A 269 -16.25 4.23 -16.26
N ALA A 270 -15.25 4.59 -15.45
CA ALA A 270 -15.40 5.71 -14.52
C ALA A 270 -15.49 7.05 -15.26
N ARG A 271 -16.37 7.94 -14.81
CA ARG A 271 -16.47 9.31 -15.32
C ARG A 271 -15.46 10.20 -14.61
N ILE A 272 -14.21 10.08 -14.98
CA ILE A 272 -13.07 10.80 -14.42
C ILE A 272 -12.25 11.45 -15.52
N THR A 273 -11.75 12.66 -15.27
CA THR A 273 -10.89 13.38 -16.22
C THR A 273 -9.79 14.11 -15.47
N ARG A 274 -8.64 14.26 -16.10
CA ARG A 274 -7.57 15.12 -15.62
C ARG A 274 -7.77 16.53 -16.20
N ARG A 275 -7.65 17.54 -15.35
CA ARG A 275 -7.60 18.95 -15.78
C ARG A 275 -6.16 19.44 -15.66
N SER A 276 -5.72 20.16 -16.66
CA SER A 276 -4.42 20.86 -16.67
C SER A 276 -4.46 22.10 -15.77
#